data_ea6c34afdba61933e169e1c8029e4424
#
_entry.id   ea6c34afdba61933e169e1c8029e4424
#
_cell.length_a   1.000
_cell.length_b   1.000
_cell.length_c   1.000
_cell.angle_alpha   90.00
_cell.angle_beta   90.00
_cell.angle_gamma   90.00
#
_symmetry.space_group_name_H-M   'P 1'
#
loop_
_entity.id
_entity.type
_entity.pdbx_description
1 polymer ?
#
loop_
_entity_poly.entity_id
_entity_poly.type
_entity_poly.pdbx_seq_one_letter_code
_entity_poly.pdbx_strand_id
1 'polypeptide(L)'
;MSELNNIALEILGNGKGILAADESTGTMTKRLDGVNVQSTPENRLLFRETLFKASAMTDCIGGVILYDETIKQTSSKENKIPELISSMGSHPGIKVDTGAKVLAGSPDEKITEGLDGLRERLKEYYNLGAKFTKWRG
;
A
#
# COMPACT_ATOMS: atom_id res chain seq x y z
N MET A 1 5.37 -22.74 13.74
CA MET A 1 5.27 -21.99 12.46
C MET A 1 6.16 -20.77 12.56
N SER A 2 6.77 -20.33 11.45
CA SER A 2 7.57 -19.09 11.46
C SER A 2 6.66 -17.86 11.62
N GLU A 3 7.23 -16.75 12.07
CA GLU A 3 6.51 -15.45 12.15
C GLU A 3 5.87 -15.09 10.82
N LEU A 4 6.57 -15.33 9.69
CA LEU A 4 6.05 -15.07 8.35
C LEU A 4 4.79 -15.88 8.02
N ASN A 5 4.74 -17.15 8.42
CA ASN A 5 3.56 -17.99 8.22
C ASN A 5 2.36 -17.47 9.03
N ASN A 6 2.60 -17.03 10.27
CA ASN A 6 1.54 -16.46 11.10
C ASN A 6 0.96 -15.18 10.48
N ILE A 7 1.80 -14.26 10.02
CA ILE A 7 1.35 -13.04 9.33
C ILE A 7 0.52 -13.40 8.09
N ALA A 8 0.97 -14.34 7.27
CA ALA A 8 0.23 -14.77 6.07
C ALA A 8 -1.15 -15.34 6.42
N LEU A 9 -1.24 -16.16 7.48
CA LEU A 9 -2.50 -16.72 7.95
C LEU A 9 -3.43 -15.66 8.54
N GLU A 10 -2.89 -14.68 9.27
CA GLU A 10 -3.66 -13.56 9.84
C GLU A 10 -4.24 -12.66 8.75
N ILE A 11 -3.47 -12.39 7.67
CA ILE A 11 -3.95 -11.58 6.53
C ILE A 11 -5.15 -12.23 5.84
N LEU A 12 -5.13 -13.54 5.65
CA LEU A 12 -6.15 -14.28 4.91
C LEU A 12 -7.14 -15.04 5.81
N GLY A 13 -6.93 -14.99 7.13
CA GLY A 13 -7.77 -15.67 8.09
C GLY A 13 -9.20 -15.13 8.14
N ASN A 14 -10.13 -15.98 8.57
CA ASN A 14 -11.53 -15.61 8.81
C ASN A 14 -12.24 -14.99 7.58
N GLY A 15 -11.86 -15.39 6.36
CA GLY A 15 -12.48 -14.88 5.14
C GLY A 15 -12.11 -13.44 4.78
N LYS A 16 -11.04 -12.90 5.37
CA LYS A 16 -10.56 -11.55 5.05
C LYS A 16 -9.78 -11.52 3.74
N GLY A 17 -9.77 -10.35 3.10
CA GLY A 17 -9.01 -10.07 1.89
C GLY A 17 -7.95 -9.00 2.09
N ILE A 18 -7.29 -8.64 0.99
CA ILE A 18 -6.28 -7.58 0.96
C ILE A 18 -6.84 -6.38 0.20
N LEU A 19 -6.80 -5.22 0.83
CA LEU A 19 -7.13 -3.94 0.19
C LEU A 19 -5.91 -3.40 -0.54
N ALA A 20 -6.00 -3.22 -1.87
CA ALA A 20 -4.99 -2.51 -2.64
C ALA A 20 -5.26 -1.00 -2.59
N ALA A 21 -4.44 -0.27 -1.83
CA ALA A 21 -4.45 1.19 -1.73
C ALA A 21 -3.10 1.78 -2.16
N ASP A 22 -2.45 1.11 -3.12
CA ASP A 22 -1.08 1.34 -3.57
C ASP A 22 -0.99 2.10 -4.90
N GLU A 23 -2.06 2.79 -5.30
CA GLU A 23 -2.04 3.62 -6.50
C GLU A 23 -0.86 4.59 -6.46
N SER A 24 -0.08 4.62 -7.54
CA SER A 24 0.94 5.64 -7.72
C SER A 24 0.32 7.05 -7.76
N THR A 25 1.11 8.07 -7.48
CA THR A 25 0.66 9.47 -7.56
C THR A 25 -0.05 9.77 -8.88
N GLY A 26 0.51 9.32 -10.02
CA GLY A 26 -0.12 9.55 -11.32
C GLY A 26 -1.46 8.83 -11.49
N THR A 27 -1.62 7.63 -10.94
CA THR A 27 -2.90 6.90 -10.97
C THR A 27 -3.93 7.58 -10.08
N MET A 28 -3.53 8.01 -8.88
CA MET A 28 -4.42 8.72 -7.97
C MET A 28 -4.83 10.07 -8.53
N THR A 29 -3.91 10.81 -9.18
CA THR A 29 -4.21 12.07 -9.85
C THR A 29 -5.34 11.89 -10.86
N LYS A 30 -5.23 10.89 -11.74
CA LYS A 30 -6.29 10.62 -12.72
C LYS A 30 -7.66 10.33 -12.09
N ARG A 31 -7.68 9.65 -10.93
CA ARG A 31 -8.94 9.38 -10.20
C ARG A 31 -9.54 10.65 -9.61
N LEU A 32 -8.71 11.48 -8.97
CA LEU A 32 -9.15 12.72 -8.36
C LEU A 32 -9.59 13.76 -9.41
N ASP A 33 -8.87 13.87 -10.53
CA ASP A 33 -9.25 14.72 -11.66
C ASP A 33 -10.63 14.33 -12.23
N GLY A 34 -10.92 13.03 -12.27
CA GLY A 34 -12.21 12.51 -12.72
C GLY A 34 -13.41 12.96 -11.87
N VAL A 35 -13.17 13.44 -10.67
CA VAL A 35 -14.18 14.00 -9.75
C VAL A 35 -13.92 15.49 -9.43
N ASN A 36 -13.09 16.16 -10.23
CA ASN A 36 -12.72 17.57 -10.10
C ASN A 36 -12.08 17.92 -8.74
N VAL A 37 -11.30 17.02 -8.18
CA VAL A 37 -10.53 17.22 -6.94
C VAL A 37 -9.05 17.35 -7.28
N GLN A 38 -8.41 18.42 -6.82
CA GLN A 38 -6.97 18.62 -7.02
C GLN A 38 -6.16 17.51 -6.33
N SER A 39 -5.19 16.95 -7.04
CA SER A 39 -4.30 15.90 -6.52
C SER A 39 -3.17 16.48 -5.66
N THR A 40 -3.50 16.91 -4.45
CA THR A 40 -2.51 17.27 -3.43
C THR A 40 -2.16 16.06 -2.56
N PRO A 41 -1.03 16.03 -1.83
CA PRO A 41 -0.72 14.97 -0.87
C PRO A 41 -1.85 14.76 0.15
N GLU A 42 -2.47 15.84 0.63
CA GLU A 42 -3.57 15.83 1.59
C GLU A 42 -4.82 15.18 1.01
N ASN A 43 -5.20 15.53 -0.22
CA ASN A 43 -6.38 14.95 -0.89
C ASN A 43 -6.16 13.48 -1.23
N ARG A 44 -4.94 13.09 -1.63
CA ARG A 44 -4.60 11.68 -1.82
C ARG A 44 -4.65 10.89 -0.52
N LEU A 45 -4.17 11.49 0.57
CA LEU A 45 -4.28 10.88 1.90
C LEU A 45 -5.74 10.77 2.35
N LEU A 46 -6.53 11.85 2.23
CA LEU A 46 -7.94 11.86 2.62
C LEU A 46 -8.74 10.77 1.93
N PHE A 47 -8.52 10.57 0.63
CA PHE A 47 -9.15 9.48 -0.13
C PHE A 47 -8.85 8.11 0.51
N ARG A 48 -7.58 7.83 0.81
CA ARG A 48 -7.16 6.55 1.39
C ARG A 48 -7.60 6.40 2.85
N GLU A 49 -7.47 7.46 3.61
CA GLU A 49 -7.87 7.47 5.03
C GLU A 49 -9.37 7.20 5.22
N THR A 50 -10.20 7.66 4.30
CA THR A 50 -11.65 7.36 4.28
C THR A 50 -11.88 5.85 4.19
N LEU A 51 -11.11 5.13 3.36
CA LEU A 51 -11.18 3.67 3.28
C LEU A 51 -10.66 3.02 4.56
N PHE A 52 -9.52 3.47 5.08
CA PHE A 52 -8.90 2.87 6.27
C PHE A 52 -9.72 3.03 7.54
N LYS A 53 -10.58 4.04 7.61
CA LYS A 53 -11.49 4.31 8.74
C LYS A 53 -12.88 3.71 8.57
N ALA A 54 -13.17 3.05 7.47
CA ALA A 54 -14.45 2.41 7.25
C ALA A 54 -14.67 1.28 8.28
N SER A 55 -15.86 1.19 8.86
CA SER A 55 -16.18 0.17 9.87
C SER A 55 -15.99 -1.26 9.35
N ALA A 56 -16.25 -1.49 8.06
CA ALA A 56 -16.06 -2.79 7.41
C ALA A 56 -14.58 -3.25 7.33
N MET A 57 -13.62 -2.36 7.56
CA MET A 57 -12.19 -2.73 7.57
C MET A 57 -11.90 -3.88 8.53
N THR A 58 -12.42 -3.78 9.75
CA THR A 58 -12.20 -4.77 10.81
C THR A 58 -12.67 -6.18 10.41
N ASP A 59 -13.77 -6.27 9.69
CA ASP A 59 -14.41 -7.55 9.36
C ASP A 59 -13.90 -8.16 8.05
N CYS A 60 -13.54 -7.30 7.07
CA CYS A 60 -13.30 -7.74 5.70
C CYS A 60 -11.83 -7.69 5.28
N ILE A 61 -10.98 -6.89 5.93
CA ILE A 61 -9.62 -6.62 5.46
C ILE A 61 -8.60 -7.12 6.48
N GLY A 62 -7.74 -8.05 6.03
CA GLY A 62 -6.62 -8.57 6.80
C GLY A 62 -5.29 -7.90 6.48
N GLY A 63 -5.17 -7.30 5.30
CA GLY A 63 -3.97 -6.57 4.88
C GLY A 63 -4.29 -5.39 3.98
N VAL A 64 -3.45 -4.34 4.03
CA VAL A 64 -3.57 -3.15 3.19
C VAL A 64 -2.24 -2.89 2.49
N ILE A 65 -2.24 -2.86 1.16
CA ILE A 65 -1.05 -2.51 0.38
C ILE A 65 -1.00 -0.99 0.27
N LEU A 66 0.06 -0.39 0.79
CA LEU A 66 0.30 1.06 0.76
C LEU A 66 1.24 1.46 -0.38
N TYR A 67 1.19 2.74 -0.74
CA TYR A 67 2.16 3.41 -1.59
C TYR A 67 3.22 4.11 -0.73
N ASP A 68 4.43 4.34 -1.27
CA ASP A 68 5.56 4.94 -0.55
C ASP A 68 5.22 6.28 0.14
N GLU A 69 4.49 7.16 -0.55
CA GLU A 69 4.01 8.42 0.04
C GLU A 69 3.16 8.15 1.29
N THR A 70 2.20 7.24 1.18
CA THR A 70 1.17 7.03 2.21
C THR A 70 1.69 6.36 3.46
N ILE A 71 2.63 5.42 3.35
CA ILE A 71 3.20 4.74 4.53
C ILE A 71 3.95 5.71 5.45
N LYS A 72 4.42 6.84 4.91
CA LYS A 72 5.16 7.90 5.62
C LYS A 72 4.25 8.99 6.18
N GLN A 73 2.96 9.01 5.81
CA GLN A 73 2.02 10.04 6.20
C GLN A 73 1.40 9.77 7.58
N THR A 74 0.88 10.85 8.15
CA THR A 74 0.15 10.86 9.42
C THR A 74 -1.31 11.19 9.15
N SER A 75 -2.22 10.46 9.78
CA SER A 75 -3.66 10.65 9.66
C SER A 75 -4.13 11.98 10.27
N SER A 76 -5.34 12.38 9.94
CA SER A 76 -5.99 13.58 10.52
C SER A 76 -6.14 13.52 12.05
N LYS A 77 -5.98 12.36 12.67
CA LYS A 77 -5.98 12.16 14.14
C LYS A 77 -4.57 11.93 14.71
N GLU A 78 -3.54 12.37 14.01
CA GLU A 78 -2.12 12.29 14.40
C GLU A 78 -1.52 10.89 14.53
N ASN A 79 -2.24 9.84 14.15
CA ASN A 79 -1.69 8.48 14.09
C ASN A 79 -0.95 8.28 12.77
N LYS A 80 0.21 7.63 12.79
CA LYS A 80 0.85 7.17 11.57
C LYS A 80 -0.05 6.19 10.82
N ILE A 81 -0.07 6.24 9.49
CA ILE A 81 -0.96 5.39 8.70
C ILE A 81 -0.77 3.88 8.98
N PRO A 82 0.45 3.32 9.12
CA PRO A 82 0.60 1.93 9.51
C PRO A 82 -0.01 1.59 10.88
N GLU A 83 0.08 2.51 11.85
CA GLU A 83 -0.51 2.35 13.18
C GLU A 83 -2.04 2.37 13.13
N LEU A 84 -2.61 3.28 12.31
CA LEU A 84 -4.05 3.33 12.07
C LEU A 84 -4.55 1.99 11.50
N ILE A 85 -3.89 1.45 10.47
CA ILE A 85 -4.25 0.16 9.85
C ILE A 85 -4.15 -0.97 10.86
N SER A 86 -3.09 -1.02 11.66
CA SER A 86 -2.92 -2.04 12.70
C SER A 86 -3.99 -1.95 13.77
N SER A 87 -4.43 -0.75 14.16
CA SER A 87 -5.51 -0.55 15.13
C SER A 87 -6.88 -1.05 14.64
N MET A 88 -7.05 -1.14 13.32
CA MET A 88 -8.24 -1.73 12.69
C MET A 88 -8.13 -3.27 12.51
N GLY A 89 -7.09 -3.90 13.06
CA GLY A 89 -6.89 -5.35 12.97
C GLY A 89 -6.39 -5.83 11.62
N SER A 90 -5.76 -4.97 10.82
CA SER A 90 -5.19 -5.28 9.52
C SER A 90 -3.67 -5.12 9.53
N HIS A 91 -2.97 -5.85 8.66
CA HIS A 91 -1.53 -5.73 8.49
C HIS A 91 -1.19 -4.68 7.41
N PRO A 92 -0.35 -3.67 7.70
CA PRO A 92 0.16 -2.78 6.67
C PRO A 92 1.17 -3.51 5.78
N GLY A 93 1.01 -3.36 4.48
CA GLY A 93 1.92 -3.82 3.45
C GLY A 93 2.36 -2.68 2.55
N ILE A 94 3.30 -2.94 1.65
CA ILE A 94 3.90 -1.92 0.80
C ILE A 94 4.16 -2.40 -0.62
N LYS A 95 3.81 -1.58 -1.61
CA LYS A 95 4.24 -1.75 -2.99
C LYS A 95 5.71 -1.40 -3.12
N VAL A 96 6.53 -2.36 -3.57
CA VAL A 96 7.99 -2.20 -3.65
C VAL A 96 8.53 -2.09 -5.07
N ASP A 97 7.74 -2.42 -6.08
CA ASP A 97 8.15 -2.19 -7.47
C ASP A 97 8.09 -0.69 -7.84
N THR A 98 8.89 -0.28 -8.82
CA THR A 98 8.94 1.08 -9.37
C THR A 98 8.14 1.24 -10.68
N GLY A 99 7.34 0.24 -11.02
CA GLY A 99 6.47 0.21 -12.18
C GLY A 99 7.01 -0.58 -13.36
N ALA A 100 6.15 -0.80 -14.33
CA ALA A 100 6.46 -1.51 -15.56
C ALA A 100 7.04 -0.54 -16.61
N LYS A 101 8.18 -0.91 -17.20
CA LYS A 101 8.89 -0.18 -18.25
C LYS A 101 8.92 -1.00 -19.53
N VAL A 102 9.05 -0.34 -20.66
CA VAL A 102 9.19 -1.02 -21.95
C VAL A 102 10.45 -1.88 -21.92
N LEU A 103 10.33 -3.15 -22.33
CA LEU A 103 11.46 -4.06 -22.40
C LEU A 103 12.36 -3.67 -23.58
N ALA A 104 13.65 -3.56 -23.33
CA ALA A 104 14.62 -3.24 -24.38
C ALA A 104 14.56 -4.28 -25.51
N GLY A 105 14.42 -3.83 -26.76
CA GLY A 105 14.28 -4.69 -27.93
C GLY A 105 12.87 -5.27 -28.17
N SER A 106 11.90 -5.02 -27.30
CA SER A 106 10.51 -5.51 -27.41
C SER A 106 9.53 -4.41 -27.04
N PRO A 107 9.18 -3.49 -27.96
CA PRO A 107 8.40 -2.30 -27.66
C PRO A 107 6.97 -2.59 -27.15
N ASP A 108 6.44 -3.75 -27.46
CA ASP A 108 5.11 -4.18 -27.04
C ASP A 108 5.10 -4.92 -25.69
N GLU A 109 6.29 -5.21 -25.15
CA GLU A 109 6.45 -5.91 -23.87
C GLU A 109 6.96 -4.98 -22.77
N LYS A 110 6.70 -5.36 -21.53
CA LYS A 110 7.13 -4.60 -20.35
C LYS A 110 7.83 -5.49 -19.34
N ILE A 111 8.78 -4.91 -18.63
CA ILE A 111 9.41 -5.50 -17.47
C ILE A 111 9.13 -4.65 -16.24
N THR A 112 8.89 -5.28 -15.11
CA THR A 112 8.73 -4.57 -13.84
C THR A 112 10.09 -4.33 -13.21
N GLU A 113 10.38 -3.08 -12.89
CA GLU A 113 11.62 -2.63 -12.26
C GLU A 113 11.42 -2.39 -10.76
N GLY A 114 12.53 -2.23 -10.01
CA GLY A 114 12.48 -1.87 -8.59
C GLY A 114 13.43 -2.65 -7.68
N LEU A 115 14.35 -3.45 -8.24
CA LEU A 115 15.32 -4.20 -7.44
C LEU A 115 16.47 -3.31 -6.92
N ASP A 116 16.79 -2.22 -7.62
CA ASP A 116 17.83 -1.30 -7.20
C ASP A 116 17.44 -0.60 -5.89
N GLY A 117 18.34 -0.68 -4.88
CA GLY A 117 18.10 -0.13 -3.55
C GLY A 117 16.94 -0.77 -2.78
N LEU A 118 16.44 -1.92 -3.23
CA LEU A 118 15.29 -2.58 -2.59
C LEU A 118 15.58 -2.99 -1.15
N ARG A 119 16.81 -3.45 -0.85
CA ARG A 119 17.19 -3.90 0.49
C ARG A 119 17.09 -2.76 1.52
N GLU A 120 17.57 -1.58 1.15
CA GLU A 120 17.52 -0.38 2.00
C GLU A 120 16.09 0.09 2.19
N ARG A 121 15.30 0.13 1.12
CA ARG A 121 13.87 0.49 1.18
C ARG A 121 13.07 -0.51 2.04
N LEU A 122 13.34 -1.80 1.94
CA LEU A 122 12.68 -2.80 2.78
C LEU A 122 12.97 -2.60 4.26
N LYS A 123 14.20 -2.24 4.62
CA LYS A 123 14.56 -1.90 6.00
C LYS A 123 13.81 -0.67 6.50
N GLU A 124 13.71 0.37 5.66
CA GLU A 124 12.91 1.57 5.97
C GLU A 124 11.44 1.22 6.20
N TYR A 125 10.82 0.50 5.26
CA TYR A 125 9.40 0.13 5.35
C TYR A 125 9.10 -0.79 6.53
N TYR A 126 10.00 -1.71 6.84
CA TYR A 126 9.86 -2.54 8.04
C TYR A 126 9.84 -1.68 9.32
N ASN A 127 10.76 -0.71 9.43
CA ASN A 127 10.80 0.23 10.56
C ASN A 127 9.56 1.13 10.64
N LEU A 128 8.90 1.41 9.51
CA LEU A 128 7.63 2.12 9.45
C LEU A 128 6.41 1.23 9.80
N GLY A 129 6.61 -0.08 9.95
CA GLY A 129 5.56 -1.02 10.37
C GLY A 129 5.03 -1.93 9.27
N ALA A 130 5.57 -1.89 8.03
CA ALA A 130 5.16 -2.82 6.97
C ALA A 130 5.46 -4.29 7.36
N LYS A 131 4.50 -5.17 7.10
CA LYS A 131 4.57 -6.60 7.42
C LYS A 131 4.67 -7.49 6.19
N PHE A 132 4.27 -6.99 5.02
CA PHE A 132 4.38 -7.71 3.75
C PHE A 132 4.62 -6.76 2.60
N THR A 133 5.04 -7.31 1.47
CA THR A 133 5.33 -6.56 0.24
C THR A 133 4.44 -7.02 -0.90
N LYS A 134 4.18 -6.11 -1.84
CA LYS A 134 3.55 -6.42 -3.11
C LYS A 134 4.52 -6.04 -4.24
N TRP A 135 4.76 -6.99 -5.11
CA TRP A 135 5.44 -6.78 -6.39
C TRP A 135 4.45 -6.99 -7.52
N ARG A 136 4.46 -6.11 -8.50
CA ARG A 136 3.69 -6.30 -9.73
C ARG A 136 4.42 -7.29 -10.63
N GLY A 137 3.78 -8.40 -10.96
CA GLY A 137 4.23 -9.35 -11.99
C GLY A 137 3.77 -8.93 -13.37
#